data_61e941f2dbf11747346ac18d9deddf9a
#
_entry.id   61e941f2dbf11747346ac18d9deddf9a
#
_cell.length_a   1.000
_cell.length_b   1.000
_cell.length_c   1.000
_cell.angle_alpha   90.00
_cell.angle_beta   90.00
_cell.angle_gamma   90.00
#
_symmetry.space_group_name_H-M   'P 1'
#
loop_
_entity.id
_entity.type
_entity.pdbx_description
1 polymer ?
#
loop_
_entity_poly.entity_id
_entity_poly.type
_entity_poly.pdbx_seq_one_letter_code
_entity_poly.pdbx_strand_id
1 'polypeptide(L)'
;MSKPTIILATSNGVGMGHLARASAVALALKEVANPIIVSMAGGIAELPSYMGIRCEYIPGRDRGWMSREKWDKYLRDRLLALIEETGATVLSFDGVVPYPGVIAAKNSNSHVALVWVRRGLWQKKPQRFILGLQSRMMDRIIEPGDIAREYDHGPTANRKDSVLTSPVSLFQPSQAMSRDDARKALGIDPHRPAVLVQLGTGDSDVNEKMSAALSGLLGWKDLQVVLTKAPTDKDGKSLAPNGLDIKVLRYFPLANVLHAFDAGVCATGYNGVHELLPAGLPTVFVSNIRGTDDQEARARWCHDKGFALRADQSNLADITEKVRQLQDSGTRERLSKKCKELPAAHGGAEIAKILFELATKSNTNKPAKFTYTRLIIQDHINRGLRHIANLGLRRLALVYRFLHPHIVVEVVKNTEPIFGDQTDAAQLRELIRGEARFEHLISNASDKYKNKRKEIAENAYGEIVQITKSRSI
;
A
#
# COMPACT_ATOMS: atom_id res chain seq x y z
N MET A 1 -30.44 2.28 14.90
CA MET A 1 -29.45 1.18 14.84
C MET A 1 -28.06 1.77 14.95
N SER A 2 -27.16 1.15 15.70
CA SER A 2 -25.75 1.59 15.75
C SER A 2 -25.09 1.41 14.38
N LYS A 3 -24.18 2.31 14.01
CA LYS A 3 -23.41 2.18 12.76
C LYS A 3 -22.57 0.88 12.80
N PRO A 4 -22.58 0.07 11.72
CA PRO A 4 -21.75 -1.14 11.68
C PRO A 4 -20.26 -0.79 11.68
N THR A 5 -19.44 -1.66 12.26
CA THR A 5 -17.98 -1.49 12.24
C THR A 5 -17.36 -2.28 11.09
N ILE A 6 -16.45 -1.64 10.36
CA ILE A 6 -15.76 -2.20 9.20
C ILE A 6 -14.25 -2.03 9.39
N ILE A 7 -13.51 -3.14 9.37
CA ILE A 7 -12.05 -3.13 9.47
C ILE A 7 -11.44 -3.08 8.07
N LEU A 8 -10.56 -2.11 7.85
CA LEU A 8 -9.81 -1.90 6.62
C LEU A 8 -8.32 -2.21 6.87
N ALA A 9 -7.94 -3.47 6.72
CA ALA A 9 -6.56 -3.91 6.90
C ALA A 9 -5.74 -3.65 5.63
N THR A 10 -4.52 -3.14 5.79
CA THR A 10 -3.61 -2.86 4.67
C THR A 10 -2.35 -3.71 4.77
N SER A 11 -1.85 -4.17 3.64
CA SER A 11 -0.58 -4.90 3.61
C SER A 11 0.60 -4.00 3.95
N ASN A 12 1.74 -4.64 4.30
CA ASN A 12 3.02 -3.98 4.45
C ASN A 12 3.59 -3.63 3.06
N GLY A 13 3.14 -2.52 2.49
CA GLY A 13 3.66 -2.00 1.22
C GLY A 13 4.92 -1.13 1.42
N VAL A 14 5.78 -1.09 0.42
CA VAL A 14 6.81 -0.06 0.31
C VAL A 14 6.12 1.25 -0.04
N GLY A 15 5.90 2.13 0.95
CA GLY A 15 5.21 3.40 0.77
C GLY A 15 3.74 3.41 1.19
N MET A 16 3.07 4.53 0.96
CA MET A 16 1.75 4.86 1.53
C MET A 16 0.56 4.36 0.69
N GLY A 17 0.78 3.66 -0.43
CA GLY A 17 -0.26 3.39 -1.42
C GLY A 17 -1.50 2.66 -0.88
N HIS A 18 -1.30 1.61 -0.09
CA HIS A 18 -2.40 0.85 0.51
C HIS A 18 -3.13 1.67 1.58
N LEU A 19 -2.37 2.41 2.41
CA LEU A 19 -2.92 3.25 3.46
C LEU A 19 -3.76 4.41 2.89
N ALA A 20 -3.30 5.06 1.82
CA ALA A 20 -4.01 6.15 1.17
C ALA A 20 -5.35 5.67 0.57
N ARG A 21 -5.38 4.50 -0.10
CA ARG A 21 -6.64 3.93 -0.59
C ARG A 21 -7.59 3.56 0.55
N ALA A 22 -7.08 2.89 1.60
CA ALA A 22 -7.89 2.58 2.78
C ALA A 22 -8.44 3.85 3.43
N SER A 23 -7.65 4.93 3.48
CA SER A 23 -8.09 6.23 3.99
C SER A 23 -9.21 6.85 3.16
N ALA A 24 -9.11 6.79 1.83
CA ALA A 24 -10.17 7.28 0.95
C ALA A 24 -11.50 6.51 1.14
N VAL A 25 -11.42 5.19 1.28
CA VAL A 25 -12.59 4.34 1.58
C VAL A 25 -13.14 4.65 2.98
N ALA A 26 -12.26 4.80 3.99
CA ALA A 26 -12.68 5.10 5.36
C ALA A 26 -13.37 6.46 5.46
N LEU A 27 -12.88 7.48 4.77
CA LEU A 27 -13.53 8.80 4.70
C LEU A 27 -14.95 8.69 4.14
N ALA A 28 -15.14 7.92 3.08
CA ALA A 28 -16.46 7.69 2.50
C ALA A 28 -17.40 6.87 3.42
N LEU A 29 -16.85 6.04 4.31
CA LEU A 29 -17.61 5.25 5.27
C LEU A 29 -18.05 6.02 6.52
N LYS A 30 -17.34 7.09 6.93
CA LYS A 30 -17.54 7.76 8.23
C LYS A 30 -18.98 8.15 8.53
N GLU A 31 -19.75 8.52 7.52
CA GLU A 31 -21.13 8.95 7.72
C GLU A 31 -22.08 7.78 7.99
N VAL A 32 -21.77 6.59 7.50
CA VAL A 32 -22.69 5.43 7.53
C VAL A 32 -22.18 4.27 8.38
N ALA A 33 -20.88 4.20 8.67
CA ALA A 33 -20.23 3.13 9.41
C ALA A 33 -19.14 3.66 10.32
N ASN A 34 -18.57 2.78 11.15
CA ASN A 34 -17.39 3.02 11.98
C ASN A 34 -16.16 2.35 11.31
N PRO A 35 -15.43 3.04 10.42
CA PRO A 35 -14.24 2.47 9.81
C PRO A 35 -13.07 2.43 10.78
N ILE A 36 -12.32 1.32 10.77
CA ILE A 36 -11.06 1.17 11.52
C ILE A 36 -9.98 0.75 10.53
N ILE A 37 -8.90 1.51 10.43
CA ILE A 37 -7.76 1.16 9.58
C ILE A 37 -6.74 0.38 10.40
N VAL A 38 -6.38 -0.82 9.92
CA VAL A 38 -5.28 -1.61 10.46
C VAL A 38 -4.10 -1.53 9.49
N SER A 39 -3.06 -0.80 9.88
CA SER A 39 -1.85 -0.66 9.06
C SER A 39 -0.74 -1.58 9.55
N MET A 40 -0.06 -2.25 8.60
CA MET A 40 1.14 -3.04 8.87
C MET A 40 2.43 -2.26 8.55
N ALA A 41 2.31 -1.00 8.15
CA ALA A 41 3.43 -0.12 7.83
C ALA A 41 3.75 0.79 9.02
N GLY A 42 4.84 0.51 9.73
CA GLY A 42 5.30 1.35 10.82
C GLY A 42 5.70 2.75 10.35
N GLY A 43 5.51 3.75 11.21
CA GLY A 43 5.84 5.15 10.94
C GLY A 43 4.78 5.94 10.19
N ILE A 44 3.78 5.28 9.61
CA ILE A 44 2.66 5.93 8.90
C ILE A 44 1.28 5.47 9.39
N ALA A 45 1.22 4.49 10.29
CA ALA A 45 -0.04 3.90 10.76
C ALA A 45 -0.97 4.92 11.44
N GLU A 46 -0.41 5.98 12.00
CA GLU A 46 -1.13 7.05 12.69
C GLU A 46 -1.76 8.10 11.75
N LEU A 47 -1.29 8.19 10.49
CA LEU A 47 -1.70 9.27 9.59
C LEU A 47 -3.22 9.39 9.40
N PRO A 48 -4.00 8.30 9.25
CA PRO A 48 -5.45 8.43 9.12
C PRO A 48 -6.14 8.96 10.38
N SER A 49 -5.50 8.92 11.56
CA SER A 49 -6.08 9.48 12.79
C SER A 49 -6.25 11.01 12.71
N TYR A 50 -5.39 11.71 11.95
CA TYR A 50 -5.53 13.14 11.68
C TYR A 50 -6.79 13.49 10.87
N MET A 51 -7.39 12.50 10.21
CA MET A 51 -8.67 12.63 9.52
C MET A 51 -9.84 12.12 10.38
N GLY A 52 -9.61 11.87 11.68
CA GLY A 52 -10.61 11.36 12.62
C GLY A 52 -11.03 9.91 12.36
N ILE A 53 -10.12 9.07 11.88
CA ILE A 53 -10.33 7.64 11.64
C ILE A 53 -9.57 6.85 12.69
N ARG A 54 -10.23 5.91 13.37
CA ARG A 54 -9.54 4.99 14.28
C ARG A 54 -8.49 4.18 13.53
N CYS A 55 -7.27 4.15 14.08
CA CYS A 55 -6.14 3.42 13.50
C CYS A 55 -5.62 2.37 14.48
N GLU A 56 -5.12 1.28 13.91
CA GLU A 56 -4.39 0.22 14.60
C GLU A 56 -3.08 -0.05 13.87
N TYR A 57 -2.06 -0.40 14.61
CA TYR A 57 -0.78 -0.84 14.05
C TYR A 57 -0.53 -2.31 14.39
N ILE A 58 -0.20 -3.09 13.37
CA ILE A 58 0.30 -4.46 13.51
C ILE A 58 1.63 -4.53 12.76
N PRO A 59 2.76 -4.85 13.42
CA PRO A 59 4.06 -4.94 12.76
C PRO A 59 4.06 -5.86 11.54
N GLY A 60 4.64 -5.40 10.44
CA GLY A 60 4.63 -6.11 9.16
C GLY A 60 5.54 -7.34 9.15
N ARG A 61 5.17 -8.33 8.32
CA ARG A 61 5.85 -9.62 8.17
C ARG A 61 7.31 -9.51 7.70
N ASP A 62 7.60 -8.55 6.85
CA ASP A 62 8.87 -8.49 6.12
C ASP A 62 10.01 -7.87 6.93
N ARG A 63 9.80 -7.66 8.22
CA ARG A 63 10.83 -7.14 9.13
C ARG A 63 11.76 -8.21 9.70
N GLY A 64 11.58 -9.49 9.35
CA GLY A 64 12.48 -10.58 9.72
C GLY A 64 12.50 -10.95 11.21
N TRP A 65 11.57 -10.45 12.01
CA TRP A 65 11.57 -10.55 13.48
C TRP A 65 10.92 -11.82 14.04
N MET A 66 10.13 -12.52 13.22
CA MET A 66 9.59 -13.83 13.56
C MET A 66 9.35 -14.69 12.32
N SER A 67 9.19 -16.00 12.53
CA SER A 67 8.84 -16.90 11.42
C SER A 67 7.49 -16.51 10.81
N ARG A 68 7.26 -16.85 9.55
CA ARG A 68 6.00 -16.49 8.87
C ARG A 68 4.78 -17.11 9.52
N GLU A 69 4.91 -18.33 10.04
CA GLU A 69 3.83 -19.04 10.71
C GLU A 69 3.45 -18.37 12.01
N LYS A 70 4.44 -18.00 12.82
CA LYS A 70 4.23 -17.25 14.05
C LYS A 70 3.62 -15.89 13.79
N TRP A 71 4.13 -15.21 12.76
CA TRP A 71 3.57 -13.91 12.38
C TRP A 71 2.13 -14.02 11.88
N ASP A 72 1.78 -15.03 11.08
CA ASP A 72 0.41 -15.25 10.63
C ASP A 72 -0.54 -15.57 11.79
N LYS A 73 -0.05 -16.33 12.81
CA LYS A 73 -0.80 -16.56 14.05
C LYS A 73 -1.00 -15.25 14.83
N TYR A 74 0.07 -14.47 15.01
CA TYR A 74 0.02 -13.17 15.68
C TYR A 74 -0.97 -12.22 14.97
N LEU A 75 -0.91 -12.11 13.65
CA LEU A 75 -1.84 -11.30 12.86
C LEU A 75 -3.29 -11.77 13.04
N ARG A 76 -3.53 -13.08 12.98
CA ARG A 76 -4.85 -13.65 13.23
C ARG A 76 -5.37 -13.23 14.60
N ASP A 77 -4.60 -13.42 15.64
CA ASP A 77 -5.01 -13.19 17.03
C ASP A 77 -5.28 -11.70 17.29
N ARG A 78 -4.46 -10.81 16.69
CA ARG A 78 -4.69 -9.35 16.74
C ARG A 78 -5.97 -8.93 16.02
N LEU A 79 -6.27 -9.49 14.85
CA LEU A 79 -7.51 -9.24 14.12
C LEU A 79 -8.72 -9.77 14.84
N LEU A 80 -8.64 -10.97 15.43
CA LEU A 80 -9.73 -11.56 16.23
C LEU A 80 -10.06 -10.72 17.45
N ALA A 81 -9.04 -10.28 18.19
CA ALA A 81 -9.24 -9.40 19.35
C ALA A 81 -9.91 -8.08 18.96
N LEU A 82 -9.52 -7.50 17.82
CA LEU A 82 -10.16 -6.28 17.29
C LEU A 82 -11.60 -6.52 16.84
N ILE A 83 -11.88 -7.64 16.19
CA ILE A 83 -13.24 -8.03 15.80
C ILE A 83 -14.13 -8.21 17.04
N GLU A 84 -13.61 -8.90 18.09
CA GLU A 84 -14.33 -9.10 19.37
C GLU A 84 -14.62 -7.77 20.04
N GLU A 85 -13.64 -6.87 20.13
CA GLU A 85 -13.77 -5.54 20.76
C GLU A 85 -14.85 -4.69 20.08
N THR A 86 -14.88 -4.73 18.75
CA THR A 86 -15.62 -3.74 17.96
C THR A 86 -16.91 -4.26 17.38
N GLY A 87 -17.14 -5.58 17.46
CA GLY A 87 -18.27 -6.23 16.79
C GLY A 87 -18.23 -6.10 15.26
N ALA A 88 -17.03 -5.96 14.67
CA ALA A 88 -16.88 -5.76 13.23
C ALA A 88 -17.47 -6.94 12.45
N THR A 89 -18.24 -6.63 11.40
CA THR A 89 -18.89 -7.62 10.53
C THR A 89 -18.22 -7.74 9.16
N VAL A 90 -17.30 -6.83 8.82
CA VAL A 90 -16.53 -6.85 7.58
C VAL A 90 -15.05 -6.64 7.90
N LEU A 91 -14.21 -7.51 7.34
CA LEU A 91 -12.76 -7.38 7.28
C LEU A 91 -12.36 -7.22 5.82
N SER A 92 -11.98 -6.01 5.41
CA SER A 92 -11.43 -5.72 4.09
C SER A 92 -9.91 -5.75 4.16
N PHE A 93 -9.26 -6.36 3.19
CA PHE A 93 -7.80 -6.41 3.08
C PHE A 93 -7.34 -5.78 1.76
N ASP A 94 -6.60 -4.68 1.83
CA ASP A 94 -5.94 -4.05 0.68
C ASP A 94 -4.48 -4.50 0.59
N GLY A 95 -4.17 -5.29 -0.41
CA GLY A 95 -2.83 -5.83 -0.61
C GLY A 95 -2.71 -6.67 -1.88
N VAL A 96 -1.46 -7.03 -2.20
CA VAL A 96 -1.17 -7.86 -3.38
C VAL A 96 -1.85 -9.22 -3.26
N VAL A 97 -1.69 -9.89 -2.10
CA VAL A 97 -2.36 -11.13 -1.77
C VAL A 97 -2.71 -11.15 -0.29
N PRO A 98 -3.90 -11.65 0.11
CA PRO A 98 -4.25 -11.80 1.51
C PRO A 98 -3.28 -12.71 2.24
N TYR A 99 -2.88 -12.30 3.43
CA TYR A 99 -2.03 -13.12 4.28
C TYR A 99 -2.81 -14.29 4.88
N PRO A 100 -2.17 -15.45 5.14
CA PRO A 100 -2.81 -16.57 5.80
C PRO A 100 -3.46 -16.21 7.15
N GLY A 101 -2.84 -15.31 7.93
CA GLY A 101 -3.40 -14.81 9.19
C GLY A 101 -4.74 -14.07 9.03
N VAL A 102 -4.92 -13.31 7.93
CA VAL A 102 -6.19 -12.64 7.61
C VAL A 102 -7.29 -13.66 7.32
N ILE A 103 -6.96 -14.68 6.53
CA ILE A 103 -7.91 -15.75 6.17
C ILE A 103 -8.24 -16.60 7.41
N ALA A 104 -7.26 -16.85 8.26
CA ALA A 104 -7.47 -17.57 9.51
C ALA A 104 -8.39 -16.81 10.49
N ALA A 105 -8.32 -15.48 10.55
CA ALA A 105 -9.24 -14.67 11.33
C ALA A 105 -10.70 -14.85 10.83
N LYS A 106 -10.92 -14.88 9.51
CA LYS A 106 -12.23 -15.19 8.91
C LYS A 106 -12.71 -16.60 9.28
N ASN A 107 -11.82 -17.60 9.19
CA ASN A 107 -12.16 -19.00 9.51
C ASN A 107 -12.57 -19.20 10.97
N SER A 108 -11.98 -18.43 11.87
CA SER A 108 -12.30 -18.47 13.31
C SER A 108 -13.58 -17.69 13.64
N ASN A 109 -14.06 -16.87 12.71
CA ASN A 109 -15.21 -15.99 12.90
C ASN A 109 -16.09 -15.93 11.63
N SER A 110 -17.02 -16.88 11.51
CA SER A 110 -17.81 -17.11 10.30
C SER A 110 -18.78 -15.98 9.93
N HIS A 111 -19.15 -15.14 10.90
CA HIS A 111 -20.06 -14.01 10.63
C HIS A 111 -19.38 -12.76 10.05
N VAL A 112 -18.04 -12.73 10.03
CA VAL A 112 -17.29 -11.64 9.39
C VAL A 112 -17.17 -11.89 7.89
N ALA A 113 -17.57 -10.94 7.06
CA ALA A 113 -17.31 -11.00 5.62
C ALA A 113 -15.84 -10.62 5.34
N LEU A 114 -15.13 -11.47 4.58
CA LEU A 114 -13.76 -11.19 4.14
C LEU A 114 -13.75 -10.62 2.72
N VAL A 115 -13.25 -9.41 2.57
CA VAL A 115 -13.18 -8.72 1.29
C VAL A 115 -11.72 -8.48 0.90
N TRP A 116 -11.38 -8.81 -0.34
CA TRP A 116 -10.06 -8.49 -0.89
C TRP A 116 -10.15 -7.31 -1.86
N VAL A 117 -9.50 -6.20 -1.51
CA VAL A 117 -9.28 -5.08 -2.42
C VAL A 117 -8.00 -5.37 -3.21
N ARG A 118 -8.19 -5.89 -4.42
CA ARG A 118 -7.13 -6.37 -5.31
C ARG A 118 -6.96 -5.41 -6.48
N ARG A 119 -5.88 -4.66 -6.48
CA ARG A 119 -5.57 -3.76 -7.58
C ARG A 119 -5.27 -4.53 -8.88
N GLY A 120 -5.67 -3.98 -10.03
CA GLY A 120 -5.28 -4.41 -11.37
C GLY A 120 -3.88 -3.92 -11.78
N LEU A 121 -3.60 -3.99 -13.06
CA LEU A 121 -2.37 -3.54 -13.71
C LEU A 121 -1.10 -4.17 -13.10
N TRP A 122 -1.10 -5.50 -13.05
CA TRP A 122 0.07 -6.24 -12.58
C TRP A 122 1.02 -6.53 -13.72
N GLN A 123 2.32 -6.51 -13.41
CA GLN A 123 3.33 -7.01 -14.34
C GLN A 123 3.02 -8.44 -14.79
N LYS A 124 3.28 -8.74 -16.05
CA LYS A 124 3.05 -10.05 -16.66
C LYS A 124 3.91 -11.11 -15.96
N LYS A 125 3.32 -11.82 -14.99
CA LYS A 125 3.96 -12.95 -14.27
C LYS A 125 3.03 -14.16 -14.25
N PRO A 126 3.56 -15.39 -14.35
CA PRO A 126 2.74 -16.60 -14.42
C PRO A 126 2.26 -17.05 -13.04
N GLN A 127 1.28 -16.34 -12.42
CA GLN A 127 0.71 -16.69 -11.11
C GLN A 127 -0.81 -16.91 -11.14
N ARG A 128 -1.39 -17.16 -12.31
CA ARG A 128 -2.86 -17.24 -12.51
C ARG A 128 -3.55 -18.26 -11.60
N PHE A 129 -2.94 -19.42 -11.34
CA PHE A 129 -3.55 -20.48 -10.55
C PHE A 129 -3.67 -20.11 -9.07
N ILE A 130 -2.61 -19.55 -8.49
CA ILE A 130 -2.61 -19.13 -7.06
C ILE A 130 -3.63 -18.04 -6.80
N LEU A 131 -3.77 -17.08 -7.71
CA LEU A 131 -4.79 -16.04 -7.62
C LEU A 131 -6.19 -16.64 -7.58
N GLY A 132 -6.47 -17.67 -8.40
CA GLY A 132 -7.76 -18.35 -8.40
C GLY A 132 -8.09 -19.03 -7.07
N LEU A 133 -7.11 -19.69 -6.44
CA LEU A 133 -7.30 -20.30 -5.13
C LEU A 133 -7.55 -19.26 -4.04
N GLN A 134 -6.79 -18.17 -4.03
CA GLN A 134 -6.95 -17.10 -3.06
C GLN A 134 -8.31 -16.40 -3.23
N SER A 135 -8.73 -16.17 -4.47
CA SER A 135 -10.03 -15.58 -4.77
C SER A 135 -11.20 -16.36 -4.19
N ARG A 136 -11.12 -17.69 -4.21
CA ARG A 136 -12.18 -18.58 -3.69
C ARG A 136 -12.37 -18.53 -2.18
N MET A 137 -11.40 -17.96 -1.45
CA MET A 137 -11.45 -17.81 0.01
C MET A 137 -12.13 -16.51 0.43
N MET A 138 -12.38 -15.61 -0.51
CA MET A 138 -12.99 -14.30 -0.26
C MET A 138 -14.52 -14.37 -0.41
N ASP A 139 -15.23 -13.63 0.42
CA ASP A 139 -16.67 -13.41 0.24
C ASP A 139 -16.92 -12.42 -0.89
N ARG A 140 -15.98 -11.48 -1.09
CA ARG A 140 -16.01 -10.52 -2.20
C ARG A 140 -14.59 -10.12 -2.59
N ILE A 141 -14.39 -9.90 -3.89
CA ILE A 141 -13.19 -9.25 -4.42
C ILE A 141 -13.62 -7.95 -5.07
N ILE A 142 -12.93 -6.88 -4.73
CA ILE A 142 -13.11 -5.56 -5.34
C ILE A 142 -11.83 -5.19 -6.05
N GLU A 143 -11.94 -4.77 -7.30
CA GLU A 143 -10.82 -4.27 -8.07
C GLU A 143 -10.99 -2.77 -8.30
N PRO A 144 -10.23 -1.92 -7.57
CA PRO A 144 -10.17 -0.50 -7.85
C PRO A 144 -9.74 -0.27 -9.29
N GLY A 145 -10.49 0.55 -10.01
CA GLY A 145 -10.18 0.90 -11.39
C GLY A 145 -8.81 1.52 -11.54
N ASP A 146 -8.26 1.43 -12.73
CA ASP A 146 -7.02 2.10 -13.12
C ASP A 146 -7.27 2.81 -14.46
N ILE A 147 -6.85 4.07 -14.59
CA ILE A 147 -7.03 4.81 -15.85
C ILE A 147 -6.33 4.14 -17.03
N ALA A 148 -5.24 3.42 -16.75
CA ALA A 148 -4.46 2.68 -17.74
C ALA A 148 -4.94 1.21 -17.93
N ARG A 149 -6.16 0.87 -17.51
CA ARG A 149 -6.68 -0.50 -17.55
C ARG A 149 -6.59 -1.14 -18.95
N GLU A 150 -6.73 -0.39 -20.01
CA GLU A 150 -6.61 -0.91 -21.38
C GLU A 150 -5.19 -1.41 -21.71
N TYR A 151 -4.17 -1.01 -20.93
CA TYR A 151 -2.78 -1.48 -21.01
C TYR A 151 -2.47 -2.60 -20.02
N ASP A 152 -3.48 -3.12 -19.30
CA ASP A 152 -3.29 -4.25 -18.38
C ASP A 152 -3.17 -5.56 -19.16
N HIS A 153 -1.98 -6.11 -19.18
CA HIS A 153 -1.68 -7.45 -19.74
C HIS A 153 -1.30 -8.45 -18.63
N GLY A 154 -1.54 -8.07 -17.38
CA GLY A 154 -1.20 -8.87 -16.20
C GLY A 154 -2.18 -10.01 -15.93
N PRO A 155 -1.93 -10.79 -14.86
CA PRO A 155 -2.76 -11.94 -14.50
C PRO A 155 -4.18 -11.58 -14.02
N THR A 156 -4.45 -10.29 -13.77
CA THR A 156 -5.76 -9.78 -13.34
C THR A 156 -6.61 -9.26 -14.49
N ALA A 157 -6.03 -8.90 -15.64
CA ALA A 157 -6.65 -8.21 -16.75
C ALA A 157 -7.99 -8.83 -17.24
N ASN A 158 -8.04 -10.16 -17.34
CA ASN A 158 -9.19 -10.90 -17.90
C ASN A 158 -9.99 -11.65 -16.81
N ARG A 159 -9.82 -11.31 -15.51
CA ARG A 159 -10.54 -12.00 -14.45
C ARG A 159 -11.93 -11.40 -14.27
N LYS A 160 -12.91 -12.30 -14.10
CA LYS A 160 -14.33 -11.96 -13.87
C LYS A 160 -14.77 -12.23 -12.42
N ASP A 161 -13.81 -12.44 -11.51
CA ASP A 161 -14.06 -12.78 -10.11
C ASP A 161 -14.11 -11.56 -9.18
N SER A 162 -13.98 -10.37 -9.71
CA SER A 162 -14.00 -9.11 -8.96
C SER A 162 -15.09 -8.16 -9.42
N VAL A 163 -15.58 -7.36 -8.48
CA VAL A 163 -16.39 -6.18 -8.77
C VAL A 163 -15.44 -5.04 -9.10
N LEU A 164 -15.60 -4.46 -10.28
CA LEU A 164 -14.82 -3.30 -10.71
C LEU A 164 -15.45 -2.02 -10.17
N THR A 165 -14.61 -1.10 -9.74
CA THR A 165 -15.02 0.26 -9.33
C THR A 165 -14.26 1.30 -10.14
N SER A 166 -14.65 2.55 -10.00
CA SER A 166 -13.83 3.68 -10.44
C SER A 166 -12.48 3.69 -9.72
N PRO A 167 -11.48 4.45 -10.19
CA PRO A 167 -10.25 4.65 -9.45
C PRO A 167 -10.50 5.21 -8.04
N VAL A 168 -9.68 4.79 -7.08
CA VAL A 168 -9.70 5.31 -5.71
C VAL A 168 -8.67 6.44 -5.60
N SER A 169 -9.11 7.59 -5.11
CA SER A 169 -8.28 8.78 -4.94
C SER A 169 -8.61 9.48 -3.62
N LEU A 170 -7.58 10.01 -2.95
CA LEU A 170 -7.76 10.97 -1.86
C LEU A 170 -8.03 12.40 -2.39
N PHE A 171 -7.70 12.67 -3.66
CA PHE A 171 -8.05 13.95 -4.26
C PHE A 171 -9.55 14.02 -4.52
N GLN A 172 -10.19 14.96 -3.87
CA GLN A 172 -11.57 15.32 -4.09
C GLN A 172 -11.63 16.82 -4.42
N PRO A 173 -12.18 17.23 -5.59
CA PRO A 173 -12.23 18.64 -5.96
C PRO A 173 -12.89 19.54 -4.91
N SER A 174 -13.91 19.02 -4.21
CA SER A 174 -14.63 19.76 -3.14
C SER A 174 -13.82 19.95 -1.85
N GLN A 175 -12.74 19.19 -1.67
CA GLN A 175 -11.88 19.24 -0.48
C GLN A 175 -10.50 19.83 -0.78
N ALA A 176 -10.19 20.06 -2.07
CA ALA A 176 -8.94 20.66 -2.49
C ALA A 176 -8.87 22.10 -2.03
N MET A 177 -7.76 22.48 -1.40
CA MET A 177 -7.50 23.85 -1.01
C MET A 177 -7.31 24.74 -2.23
N SER A 178 -7.67 26.03 -2.10
CA SER A 178 -7.30 27.04 -3.07
C SER A 178 -5.76 27.07 -3.22
N ARG A 179 -5.28 27.64 -4.34
CA ARG A 179 -3.81 27.77 -4.57
C ARG A 179 -3.15 28.52 -3.40
N ASP A 180 -3.72 29.62 -2.96
CA ASP A 180 -3.15 30.47 -1.94
C ASP A 180 -3.16 29.80 -0.55
N ASP A 181 -4.27 29.16 -0.18
CA ASP A 181 -4.36 28.40 1.07
C ASP A 181 -3.41 27.21 1.10
N ALA A 182 -3.30 26.47 -0.03
CA ALA A 182 -2.38 25.35 -0.15
C ALA A 182 -0.91 25.80 -0.03
N ARG A 183 -0.56 26.91 -0.66
CA ARG A 183 0.80 27.48 -0.56
C ARG A 183 1.11 27.97 0.84
N LYS A 184 0.17 28.63 1.49
CA LYS A 184 0.28 29.04 2.89
C LYS A 184 0.45 27.82 3.82
N ALA A 185 -0.37 26.77 3.62
CA ALA A 185 -0.27 25.54 4.41
C ALA A 185 1.08 24.83 4.26
N LEU A 186 1.67 24.89 3.07
CA LEU A 186 3.00 24.32 2.78
C LEU A 186 4.14 25.28 3.13
N GLY A 187 3.84 26.56 3.43
CA GLY A 187 4.83 27.60 3.69
C GLY A 187 5.75 27.87 2.50
N ILE A 188 5.22 27.86 1.28
CA ILE A 188 5.92 28.20 0.03
C ILE A 188 5.46 29.58 -0.46
N ASP A 189 6.36 30.27 -1.19
CA ASP A 189 6.09 31.62 -1.69
C ASP A 189 4.91 31.61 -2.67
N PRO A 190 3.89 32.47 -2.49
CA PRO A 190 2.71 32.51 -3.35
C PRO A 190 2.98 33.00 -4.78
N HIS A 191 4.05 33.76 -5.00
CA HIS A 191 4.33 34.46 -6.28
C HIS A 191 5.35 33.73 -7.16
N ARG A 192 6.09 32.79 -6.60
CA ARG A 192 7.13 32.05 -7.31
C ARG A 192 6.58 30.73 -7.89
N PRO A 193 7.08 30.25 -9.03
CA PRO A 193 6.73 28.91 -9.52
C PRO A 193 7.15 27.83 -8.52
N ALA A 194 6.37 26.77 -8.41
CA ALA A 194 6.63 25.66 -7.50
C ALA A 194 6.44 24.31 -8.20
N VAL A 195 7.42 23.40 -8.05
CA VAL A 195 7.39 22.06 -8.62
C VAL A 195 7.45 21.01 -7.51
N LEU A 196 6.49 20.08 -7.55
CA LEU A 196 6.49 18.89 -6.69
C LEU A 196 7.41 17.83 -7.27
N VAL A 197 8.35 17.29 -6.49
CA VAL A 197 9.18 16.15 -6.90
C VAL A 197 8.97 14.99 -5.92
N GLN A 198 8.46 13.85 -6.45
CA GLN A 198 8.14 12.66 -5.66
C GLN A 198 8.42 11.39 -6.46
N LEU A 199 9.66 10.93 -6.48
CA LEU A 199 10.07 9.74 -7.24
C LEU A 199 9.99 8.43 -6.45
N GLY A 200 9.51 8.48 -5.20
CA GLY A 200 9.42 7.32 -4.30
C GLY A 200 10.67 7.13 -3.46
N THR A 201 10.72 6.00 -2.74
CA THR A 201 11.78 5.68 -1.77
C THR A 201 12.45 4.35 -2.14
N GLY A 202 13.71 4.19 -1.77
CA GLY A 202 14.26 2.91 -1.40
C GLY A 202 15.40 2.30 -2.19
N ASP A 203 15.78 2.70 -3.40
CA ASP A 203 16.86 2.06 -4.14
C ASP A 203 17.90 3.08 -4.64
N SER A 204 19.17 2.64 -4.84
CA SER A 204 20.24 3.48 -5.39
C SER A 204 19.87 4.14 -6.72
N ASP A 205 19.10 3.42 -7.54
CA ASP A 205 18.51 3.87 -8.79
C ASP A 205 17.58 5.09 -8.64
N VAL A 206 16.84 5.20 -7.53
CA VAL A 206 15.97 6.37 -7.26
C VAL A 206 16.80 7.64 -7.04
N ASN A 207 17.97 7.54 -6.47
CA ASN A 207 18.85 8.68 -6.25
C ASN A 207 19.39 9.26 -7.56
N GLU A 208 19.78 8.41 -8.51
CA GLU A 208 20.24 8.84 -9.83
C GLU A 208 19.10 9.50 -10.62
N LYS A 209 17.93 8.89 -10.62
CA LYS A 209 16.72 9.47 -11.23
C LYS A 209 16.34 10.81 -10.59
N MET A 210 16.46 10.93 -9.26
CA MET A 210 16.22 12.18 -8.54
C MET A 210 17.21 13.27 -8.98
N SER A 211 18.49 12.93 -9.06
CA SER A 211 19.53 13.88 -9.53
C SER A 211 19.26 14.33 -10.96
N ALA A 212 18.91 13.41 -11.87
CA ALA A 212 18.56 13.73 -13.25
C ALA A 212 17.31 14.64 -13.34
N ALA A 213 16.28 14.32 -12.56
CA ALA A 213 15.07 15.13 -12.49
C ALA A 213 15.36 16.56 -11.99
N LEU A 214 16.11 16.69 -10.91
CA LEU A 214 16.50 18.00 -10.37
C LEU A 214 17.37 18.79 -11.37
N SER A 215 18.26 18.13 -12.12
CA SER A 215 19.05 18.75 -13.16
C SER A 215 18.18 19.33 -14.30
N GLY A 216 17.05 18.69 -14.61
CA GLY A 216 16.09 19.20 -15.59
C GLY A 216 15.33 20.46 -15.15
N LEU A 217 15.31 20.75 -13.85
CA LEU A 217 14.70 21.95 -13.29
C LEU A 217 15.65 23.17 -13.26
N LEU A 218 16.94 22.96 -13.48
CA LEU A 218 17.91 24.06 -13.54
C LEU A 218 17.54 25.04 -14.66
N GLY A 219 17.74 26.33 -14.39
CA GLY A 219 17.41 27.41 -15.33
C GLY A 219 15.94 27.87 -15.30
N TRP A 220 15.08 27.21 -14.56
CA TRP A 220 13.72 27.74 -14.33
C TRP A 220 13.78 28.89 -13.31
N LYS A 221 13.53 30.09 -13.81
CA LYS A 221 13.71 31.32 -13.03
C LYS A 221 12.82 31.31 -11.77
N ASP A 222 13.40 31.68 -10.65
CA ASP A 222 12.74 31.85 -9.34
C ASP A 222 12.00 30.57 -8.81
N LEU A 223 12.36 29.39 -9.34
CA LEU A 223 11.69 28.14 -9.00
C LEU A 223 11.89 27.74 -7.53
N GLN A 224 10.81 27.31 -6.89
CA GLN A 224 10.81 26.55 -5.64
C GLN A 224 10.59 25.06 -5.94
N VAL A 225 11.48 24.21 -5.49
CA VAL A 225 11.34 22.75 -5.60
C VAL A 225 10.88 22.18 -4.27
N VAL A 226 9.78 21.46 -4.28
CA VAL A 226 9.26 20.79 -3.09
C VAL A 226 9.46 19.29 -3.21
N LEU A 227 10.34 18.76 -2.37
CA LEU A 227 10.53 17.32 -2.22
C LEU A 227 9.62 16.79 -1.12
N THR A 228 8.84 15.77 -1.41
CA THR A 228 8.11 15.05 -0.37
C THR A 228 8.88 13.82 0.07
N LYS A 229 9.11 13.68 1.36
CA LYS A 229 9.68 12.48 1.96
C LYS A 229 8.60 11.66 2.63
N ALA A 230 8.69 10.34 2.52
CA ALA A 230 7.89 9.48 3.37
C ALA A 230 8.28 9.69 4.84
N PRO A 231 7.35 9.55 5.80
CA PRO A 231 7.65 9.69 7.22
C PRO A 231 8.76 8.75 7.72
N THR A 232 8.99 7.66 6.99
CA THR A 232 9.98 6.62 7.30
C THR A 232 11.35 6.85 6.68
N ASP A 233 11.51 7.86 5.81
CA ASP A 233 12.79 8.12 5.15
C ASP A 233 13.81 8.70 6.13
N LYS A 234 14.97 8.07 6.18
CA LYS A 234 16.15 8.62 6.86
C LYS A 234 16.64 9.85 6.11
N ASP A 235 17.18 10.82 6.84
CA ASP A 235 17.79 12.00 6.23
C ASP A 235 18.99 11.57 5.37
N GLY A 236 18.74 11.40 4.07
CA GLY A 236 19.77 11.16 3.06
C GLY A 236 20.55 12.45 2.77
N LYS A 237 21.80 12.32 2.33
CA LYS A 237 22.60 13.44 1.82
C LYS A 237 21.81 14.18 0.74
N SER A 238 21.86 15.51 0.76
CA SER A 238 21.22 16.34 -0.26
C SER A 238 21.76 15.95 -1.65
N LEU A 239 20.86 15.43 -2.49
CA LEU A 239 21.13 15.13 -3.90
C LEU A 239 20.94 16.37 -4.80
N ALA A 240 20.74 17.51 -4.17
CA ALA A 240 20.40 18.74 -4.86
C ALA A 240 21.63 19.31 -5.60
N PRO A 241 21.52 19.58 -6.90
CA PRO A 241 22.50 20.40 -7.58
C PRO A 241 22.47 21.84 -7.02
N ASN A 242 23.63 22.50 -7.02
CA ASN A 242 23.71 23.90 -6.65
C ASN A 242 22.78 24.75 -7.53
N GLY A 243 22.10 25.73 -6.95
CA GLY A 243 21.27 26.66 -7.68
C GLY A 243 19.76 26.35 -7.69
N LEU A 244 19.31 25.34 -6.98
CA LEU A 244 17.87 25.08 -6.72
C LEU A 244 17.49 25.45 -5.29
N ASP A 245 16.38 26.18 -5.15
CA ASP A 245 15.72 26.42 -3.87
C ASP A 245 14.84 25.22 -3.52
N ILE A 246 15.34 24.34 -2.63
CA ILE A 246 14.69 23.08 -2.30
C ILE A 246 14.13 23.10 -0.90
N LYS A 247 12.84 22.82 -0.79
CA LYS A 247 12.12 22.60 0.46
C LYS A 247 11.72 21.13 0.59
N VAL A 248 12.06 20.51 1.70
CA VAL A 248 11.63 19.13 2.02
C VAL A 248 10.42 19.19 2.92
N LEU A 249 9.32 18.55 2.51
CA LEU A 249 8.07 18.55 3.25
C LEU A 249 7.61 17.14 3.59
N ARG A 250 6.90 17.04 4.72
CA ARG A 250 6.10 15.88 5.12
C ARG A 250 4.67 16.38 5.33
N TYR A 251 3.80 16.08 4.38
CA TYR A 251 2.41 16.52 4.41
C TYR A 251 1.47 15.38 4.03
N PHE A 252 0.38 15.22 4.78
CA PHE A 252 -0.63 14.22 4.50
C PHE A 252 -2.04 14.75 4.84
N PRO A 253 -3.04 14.55 4.00
CA PRO A 253 -2.93 14.03 2.63
C PRO A 253 -2.44 15.10 1.64
N LEU A 254 -1.42 14.77 0.85
CA LEU A 254 -0.86 15.67 -0.18
C LEU A 254 -1.91 16.08 -1.22
N ALA A 255 -2.88 15.20 -1.47
CA ALA A 255 -3.98 15.44 -2.39
C ALA A 255 -4.72 16.77 -2.16
N ASN A 256 -4.85 17.21 -0.90
CA ASN A 256 -5.57 18.43 -0.56
C ASN A 256 -4.84 19.72 -0.98
N VAL A 257 -3.53 19.66 -1.20
CA VAL A 257 -2.67 20.83 -1.46
C VAL A 257 -2.03 20.81 -2.86
N LEU A 258 -2.49 19.95 -3.77
CA LEU A 258 -1.89 19.81 -5.10
C LEU A 258 -1.98 21.09 -5.95
N HIS A 259 -2.98 21.94 -5.73
CA HIS A 259 -3.11 23.22 -6.40
C HIS A 259 -2.00 24.24 -6.03
N ALA A 260 -1.18 23.94 -5.01
CA ALA A 260 -0.01 24.75 -4.68
C ALA A 260 1.07 24.74 -5.78
N PHE A 261 1.08 23.71 -6.62
CA PHE A 261 2.16 23.44 -7.57
C PHE A 261 1.79 23.81 -9.00
N ASP A 262 2.80 24.20 -9.78
CA ASP A 262 2.69 24.51 -11.20
C ASP A 262 3.02 23.30 -12.09
N ALA A 263 3.79 22.36 -11.55
CA ALA A 263 4.13 21.10 -12.22
C ALA A 263 4.56 20.03 -11.20
N GLY A 264 4.63 18.78 -11.67
CA GLY A 264 5.08 17.63 -10.89
C GLY A 264 6.10 16.77 -11.63
N VAL A 265 7.05 16.20 -10.92
CA VAL A 265 7.95 15.13 -11.38
C VAL A 265 7.78 13.97 -10.42
N CYS A 266 7.06 12.93 -10.84
CA CYS A 266 6.56 11.94 -9.90
C CYS A 266 6.72 10.51 -10.41
N ALA A 267 6.83 9.57 -9.47
CA ALA A 267 6.73 8.15 -9.80
C ALA A 267 5.31 7.80 -10.26
N THR A 268 5.18 6.82 -11.16
CA THR A 268 3.91 6.43 -11.77
C THR A 268 3.14 5.43 -10.88
N GLY A 269 3.16 5.65 -9.56
CA GLY A 269 2.39 4.86 -8.63
C GLY A 269 0.89 5.09 -8.78
N TYR A 270 0.08 4.09 -8.40
CA TYR A 270 -1.38 4.14 -8.53
C TYR A 270 -1.98 5.44 -7.96
N ASN A 271 -1.71 5.75 -6.69
CA ASN A 271 -2.31 6.91 -6.04
C ASN A 271 -1.84 8.22 -6.68
N GLY A 272 -0.53 8.36 -6.92
CA GLY A 272 0.02 9.58 -7.52
C GLY A 272 -0.67 9.92 -8.83
N VAL A 273 -0.84 8.96 -9.74
CA VAL A 273 -1.51 9.19 -11.02
C VAL A 273 -2.97 9.61 -10.82
N HIS A 274 -3.71 8.90 -9.93
CA HIS A 274 -5.13 9.17 -9.69
C HIS A 274 -5.38 10.38 -8.76
N GLU A 275 -4.35 11.04 -8.27
CA GLU A 275 -4.44 12.29 -7.51
C GLU A 275 -3.93 13.48 -8.34
N LEU A 276 -2.75 13.35 -8.96
CA LEU A 276 -2.10 14.44 -9.69
C LEU A 276 -2.84 14.85 -10.97
N LEU A 277 -3.25 13.85 -11.77
CA LEU A 277 -3.92 14.14 -13.03
C LEU A 277 -5.32 14.74 -12.83
N PRO A 278 -6.20 14.20 -11.95
CA PRO A 278 -7.49 14.85 -11.67
C PRO A 278 -7.35 16.22 -11.01
N ALA A 279 -6.26 16.50 -10.31
CA ALA A 279 -5.94 17.85 -9.82
C ALA A 279 -5.51 18.80 -10.94
N GLY A 280 -5.36 18.33 -12.18
CA GLY A 280 -4.91 19.12 -13.31
C GLY A 280 -3.44 19.49 -13.29
N LEU A 281 -2.61 18.77 -12.50
CA LEU A 281 -1.20 19.06 -12.34
C LEU A 281 -0.37 18.55 -13.53
N PRO A 282 0.25 19.43 -14.35
CA PRO A 282 1.15 19.04 -15.42
C PRO A 282 2.30 18.20 -14.87
N THR A 283 2.42 16.95 -15.31
CA THR A 283 3.35 16.01 -14.67
C THR A 283 4.25 15.30 -15.68
N VAL A 284 5.53 15.13 -15.30
CA VAL A 284 6.43 14.12 -15.87
C VAL A 284 6.42 12.89 -14.98
N PHE A 285 6.07 11.76 -15.56
CA PHE A 285 6.13 10.48 -14.87
C PHE A 285 7.43 9.75 -15.17
N VAL A 286 8.08 9.26 -14.08
CA VAL A 286 9.26 8.40 -14.11
C VAL A 286 8.89 7.10 -13.40
N SER A 287 8.84 6.00 -14.14
CA SER A 287 8.42 4.72 -13.60
C SER A 287 9.48 4.12 -12.67
N ASN A 288 9.03 3.39 -11.65
CA ASN A 288 9.88 2.55 -10.82
C ASN A 288 9.57 1.07 -11.11
N ILE A 289 10.61 0.23 -11.19
CA ILE A 289 10.43 -1.22 -11.31
C ILE A 289 9.96 -1.75 -9.97
N ARG A 290 8.72 -2.23 -9.91
CA ARG A 290 8.11 -2.82 -8.71
C ARG A 290 7.75 -4.27 -8.95
N GLY A 291 7.67 -5.08 -7.88
CA GLY A 291 7.47 -6.53 -8.01
C GLY A 291 6.14 -6.94 -8.65
N THR A 292 5.09 -6.14 -8.51
CA THR A 292 3.74 -6.45 -9.02
C THR A 292 3.10 -5.32 -9.80
N ASP A 293 3.37 -4.06 -9.48
CA ASP A 293 2.76 -2.89 -10.11
C ASP A 293 3.43 -2.58 -11.45
N ASP A 294 2.67 -2.56 -12.53
CA ASP A 294 3.17 -2.16 -13.85
C ASP A 294 3.07 -0.64 -14.01
N GLN A 295 4.01 0.05 -13.37
CA GLN A 295 4.09 1.51 -13.44
C GLN A 295 4.40 2.01 -14.85
N GLU A 296 5.16 1.21 -15.61
CA GLU A 296 5.55 1.57 -16.96
C GLU A 296 4.36 1.54 -17.93
N ALA A 297 3.47 0.54 -17.83
CA ALA A 297 2.24 0.52 -18.60
C ALA A 297 1.37 1.75 -18.30
N ARG A 298 1.31 2.16 -17.03
CA ARG A 298 0.56 3.35 -16.62
C ARG A 298 1.18 4.63 -17.15
N ALA A 299 2.52 4.77 -17.09
CA ALA A 299 3.22 5.94 -17.64
C ALA A 299 3.04 6.07 -19.16
N ARG A 300 3.14 4.94 -19.89
CA ARG A 300 2.89 4.92 -21.34
C ARG A 300 1.48 5.35 -21.66
N TRP A 301 0.47 4.80 -20.97
CA TRP A 301 -0.91 5.20 -21.17
C TRP A 301 -1.11 6.71 -20.97
N CYS A 302 -0.59 7.27 -19.89
CA CYS A 302 -0.69 8.70 -19.61
C CYS A 302 -0.07 9.55 -20.73
N HIS A 303 1.07 9.11 -21.27
CA HIS A 303 1.76 9.78 -22.36
C HIS A 303 1.00 9.67 -23.68
N ASP A 304 0.62 8.46 -24.08
CA ASP A 304 -0.03 8.15 -25.35
C ASP A 304 -1.40 8.85 -25.48
N LYS A 305 -2.09 9.01 -24.35
CA LYS A 305 -3.35 9.77 -24.27
C LYS A 305 -3.15 11.29 -24.06
N GLY A 306 -1.93 11.75 -23.90
CA GLY A 306 -1.58 13.17 -23.77
C GLY A 306 -1.84 13.79 -22.40
N PHE A 307 -2.03 12.99 -21.35
CA PHE A 307 -2.30 13.50 -20.00
C PHE A 307 -1.03 13.91 -19.24
N ALA A 308 0.12 13.32 -19.58
CA ALA A 308 1.39 13.59 -18.93
C ALA A 308 2.56 13.37 -19.88
N LEU A 309 3.73 13.86 -19.52
CA LEU A 309 4.98 13.45 -20.14
C LEU A 309 5.48 12.16 -19.47
N ARG A 310 6.10 11.28 -20.25
CA ARG A 310 6.79 10.07 -19.78
C ARG A 310 8.27 10.20 -20.04
N ALA A 311 9.08 9.96 -19.03
CA ALA A 311 10.51 9.79 -19.19
C ALA A 311 10.89 8.29 -19.11
N ASP A 312 11.83 7.89 -19.94
CA ASP A 312 12.40 6.54 -19.87
C ASP A 312 13.22 6.41 -18.58
N GLN A 313 12.76 5.55 -17.68
CA GLN A 313 13.37 5.33 -16.38
C GLN A 313 14.82 4.81 -16.43
N SER A 314 15.23 4.22 -17.54
CA SER A 314 16.59 3.69 -17.75
C SER A 314 17.53 4.71 -18.39
N ASN A 315 17.02 5.87 -18.83
CA ASN A 315 17.76 6.92 -19.49
C ASN A 315 17.72 8.24 -18.70
N LEU A 316 18.78 8.50 -17.94
CA LEU A 316 18.89 9.70 -17.11
C LEU A 316 18.85 11.01 -17.93
N ALA A 317 19.38 11.00 -19.16
CA ALA A 317 19.35 12.15 -20.04
C ALA A 317 17.92 12.44 -20.53
N ASP A 318 17.12 11.40 -20.81
CA ASP A 318 15.71 11.56 -21.16
C ASP A 318 14.89 12.11 -19.99
N ILE A 319 15.17 11.64 -18.76
CA ILE A 319 14.54 12.18 -17.55
C ILE A 319 14.80 13.69 -17.46
N THR A 320 16.06 14.11 -17.58
CA THR A 320 16.45 15.52 -17.53
C THR A 320 15.75 16.34 -18.61
N GLU A 321 15.70 15.84 -19.84
CA GLU A 321 15.07 16.53 -20.98
C GLU A 321 13.55 16.64 -20.84
N LYS A 322 12.87 15.57 -20.44
CA LYS A 322 11.41 15.58 -20.21
C LYS A 322 11.02 16.53 -19.09
N VAL A 323 11.80 16.56 -18.01
CA VAL A 323 11.58 17.50 -16.91
C VAL A 323 11.80 18.95 -17.37
N ARG A 324 12.82 19.22 -18.19
CA ARG A 324 13.06 20.56 -18.77
C ARG A 324 11.86 21.07 -19.56
N GLN A 325 11.12 20.21 -20.26
CA GLN A 325 9.91 20.58 -21.01
C GLN A 325 8.81 21.17 -20.12
N LEU A 326 8.80 20.91 -18.81
CA LEU A 326 7.86 21.55 -17.88
C LEU A 326 8.15 23.05 -17.66
N GLN A 327 9.29 23.56 -18.06
CA GLN A 327 9.58 24.99 -17.98
C GLN A 327 8.76 25.80 -18.99
N ASP A 328 8.35 25.17 -20.11
CA ASP A 328 7.48 25.78 -21.11
C ASP A 328 6.03 25.86 -20.61
N SER A 329 5.47 27.09 -20.58
CA SER A 329 4.09 27.33 -20.10
C SER A 329 3.04 26.69 -21.02
N GLY A 330 3.28 26.68 -22.33
CA GLY A 330 2.38 26.08 -23.32
C GLY A 330 2.25 24.55 -23.08
N THR A 331 3.35 23.88 -22.77
CA THR A 331 3.34 22.47 -22.39
C THR A 331 2.51 22.24 -21.13
N ARG A 332 2.70 23.05 -20.08
CA ARG A 332 1.93 22.93 -18.84
C ARG A 332 0.44 23.16 -19.08
N GLU A 333 0.09 24.20 -19.80
CA GLU A 333 -1.31 24.53 -20.13
C GLU A 333 -2.00 23.41 -20.91
N ARG A 334 -1.33 22.87 -21.94
CA ARG A 334 -1.83 21.75 -22.73
C ARG A 334 -2.11 20.51 -21.87
N LEU A 335 -1.16 20.12 -20.99
CA LEU A 335 -1.31 18.98 -20.12
C LEU A 335 -2.43 19.20 -19.08
N SER A 336 -2.46 20.37 -18.43
CA SER A 336 -3.50 20.72 -17.46
C SER A 336 -4.89 20.73 -18.09
N LYS A 337 -5.03 21.31 -19.30
CA LYS A 337 -6.30 21.29 -20.03
C LYS A 337 -6.75 19.87 -20.35
N LYS A 338 -5.81 19.01 -20.78
CA LYS A 338 -6.12 17.61 -21.10
C LYS A 338 -6.60 16.85 -19.86
N CYS A 339 -6.00 17.07 -18.70
CA CYS A 339 -6.39 16.42 -17.44
C CYS A 339 -7.85 16.70 -17.04
N LYS A 340 -8.43 17.82 -17.46
CA LYS A 340 -9.86 18.13 -17.19
C LYS A 340 -10.84 17.20 -17.91
N GLU A 341 -10.39 16.43 -18.89
CA GLU A 341 -11.20 15.41 -19.57
C GLU A 341 -11.33 14.10 -18.78
N LEU A 342 -10.54 13.92 -17.71
CA LEU A 342 -10.58 12.71 -16.90
C LEU A 342 -11.88 12.62 -16.10
N PRO A 343 -12.50 11.44 -16.03
CA PRO A 343 -13.65 11.22 -15.18
C PRO A 343 -13.27 11.35 -13.71
N ALA A 344 -14.21 11.76 -12.89
CA ALA A 344 -14.01 11.83 -11.45
C ALA A 344 -13.75 10.44 -10.84
N ALA A 345 -12.86 10.38 -9.85
CA ALA A 345 -12.48 9.15 -9.16
C ALA A 345 -13.43 8.90 -7.96
N HIS A 346 -14.47 8.10 -8.18
CA HIS A 346 -15.49 7.78 -7.17
C HIS A 346 -15.26 6.43 -6.47
N GLY A 347 -14.19 5.71 -6.77
CA GLY A 347 -13.95 4.35 -6.30
C GLY A 347 -13.96 4.20 -4.78
N GLY A 348 -13.52 5.22 -4.02
CA GLY A 348 -13.61 5.21 -2.57
C GLY A 348 -15.05 5.09 -2.07
N ALA A 349 -15.97 5.87 -2.62
CA ALA A 349 -17.40 5.84 -2.29
C ALA A 349 -18.08 4.55 -2.78
N GLU A 350 -17.73 4.07 -3.97
CA GLU A 350 -18.26 2.82 -4.52
C GLU A 350 -17.86 1.62 -3.66
N ILE A 351 -16.57 1.55 -3.25
CA ILE A 351 -16.08 0.49 -2.34
C ILE A 351 -16.78 0.61 -0.99
N ALA A 352 -16.89 1.83 -0.43
CA ALA A 352 -17.57 2.07 0.83
C ALA A 352 -19.02 1.56 0.80
N LYS A 353 -19.75 1.80 -0.29
CA LYS A 353 -21.11 1.30 -0.49
C LYS A 353 -21.16 -0.24 -0.46
N ILE A 354 -20.25 -0.90 -1.19
CA ILE A 354 -20.17 -2.38 -1.23
C ILE A 354 -19.89 -2.94 0.17
N LEU A 355 -18.93 -2.34 0.89
CA LEU A 355 -18.58 -2.78 2.25
C LEU A 355 -19.73 -2.56 3.24
N PHE A 356 -20.42 -1.42 3.15
CA PHE A 356 -21.58 -1.12 3.98
C PHE A 356 -22.74 -2.10 3.72
N GLU A 357 -23.03 -2.40 2.46
CA GLU A 357 -24.05 -3.40 2.10
C GLU A 357 -23.72 -4.78 2.66
N LEU A 358 -22.46 -5.19 2.64
CA LEU A 358 -22.01 -6.45 3.25
C LEU A 358 -22.15 -6.41 4.77
N ALA A 359 -21.87 -5.27 5.40
CA ALA A 359 -21.94 -5.12 6.85
C ALA A 359 -23.38 -5.14 7.38
N THR A 360 -24.35 -4.71 6.58
CA THR A 360 -25.76 -4.60 6.97
C THR A 360 -26.61 -5.81 6.58
N LYS A 361 -26.18 -6.62 5.62
CA LYS A 361 -26.85 -7.88 5.28
C LYS A 361 -26.59 -8.90 6.38
N SER A 362 -27.65 -9.53 6.89
CA SER A 362 -27.54 -10.68 7.80
C SER A 362 -26.68 -11.75 7.13
N ASN A 363 -25.48 -11.94 7.65
CA ASN A 363 -24.45 -12.73 6.96
C ASN A 363 -24.64 -14.21 7.27
N THR A 364 -25.27 -14.95 6.35
CA THR A 364 -25.11 -16.39 6.23
C THR A 364 -23.81 -16.72 5.49
N ASN A 365 -22.70 -16.12 5.91
CA ASN A 365 -21.42 -16.32 5.25
C ASN A 365 -20.98 -17.76 5.38
N LYS A 366 -20.81 -18.42 4.25
CA LYS A 366 -20.23 -19.76 4.21
C LYS A 366 -18.82 -19.71 4.81
N PRO A 367 -18.45 -20.65 5.69
CA PRO A 367 -17.08 -20.72 6.20
C PRO A 367 -16.12 -20.79 5.01
N ALA A 368 -14.95 -20.16 5.15
CA ALA A 368 -13.94 -20.23 4.10
C ALA A 368 -13.63 -21.69 3.76
N LYS A 369 -13.60 -22.02 2.47
CA LYS A 369 -13.46 -23.40 1.97
C LYS A 369 -12.13 -24.08 2.32
N PHE A 370 -11.17 -23.32 2.87
CA PHE A 370 -9.85 -23.79 3.20
C PHE A 370 -9.49 -23.43 4.64
N THR A 371 -8.97 -24.41 5.38
CA THR A 371 -8.49 -24.17 6.75
C THR A 371 -7.17 -23.40 6.73
N TYR A 372 -6.89 -22.68 7.82
CA TYR A 372 -5.61 -21.99 8.04
C TYR A 372 -4.40 -22.91 7.85
N THR A 373 -4.48 -24.15 8.35
CA THR A 373 -3.43 -25.16 8.18
C THR A 373 -3.14 -25.44 6.70
N ARG A 374 -4.17 -25.57 5.86
CA ARG A 374 -3.98 -25.77 4.42
C ARG A 374 -3.32 -24.57 3.74
N LEU A 375 -3.59 -23.36 4.21
CA LEU A 375 -2.96 -22.15 3.68
C LEU A 375 -1.49 -22.04 4.08
N ILE A 376 -1.15 -22.37 5.31
CA ILE A 376 0.24 -22.44 5.77
C ILE A 376 1.00 -23.50 4.95
N ILE A 377 0.45 -24.70 4.83
CA ILE A 377 1.03 -25.77 4.01
C ILE A 377 1.22 -25.27 2.57
N GLN A 378 0.23 -24.57 2.02
CA GLN A 378 0.29 -24.00 0.68
C GLN A 378 1.39 -22.96 0.52
N ASP A 379 1.60 -22.08 1.50
CA ASP A 379 2.66 -21.05 1.47
C ASP A 379 4.06 -21.70 1.61
N HIS A 380 4.20 -22.74 2.45
CA HIS A 380 5.43 -23.51 2.59
C HIS A 380 5.78 -24.29 1.32
N ILE A 381 4.79 -24.95 0.71
CA ILE A 381 4.97 -25.60 -0.59
C ILE A 381 5.43 -24.58 -1.63
N ASN A 382 4.85 -23.38 -1.66
CA ASN A 382 5.26 -22.32 -2.58
C ASN A 382 6.72 -21.91 -2.40
N ARG A 383 7.21 -21.88 -1.16
CA ARG A 383 8.62 -21.53 -0.85
C ARG A 383 9.57 -22.65 -1.27
N GLY A 384 9.27 -23.90 -0.89
CA GLY A 384 10.04 -25.07 -1.31
C GLY A 384 10.11 -25.19 -2.83
N LEU A 385 8.99 -24.94 -3.51
CA LEU A 385 8.92 -24.97 -4.97
C LEU A 385 9.65 -23.80 -5.65
N ARG A 386 9.77 -22.62 -5.03
CA ARG A 386 10.64 -21.57 -5.55
C ARG A 386 12.10 -21.98 -5.53
N HIS A 387 12.52 -22.75 -4.54
CA HIS A 387 13.86 -23.28 -4.45
C HIS A 387 14.10 -24.35 -5.54
N ILE A 388 13.16 -25.28 -5.72
CA ILE A 388 13.19 -26.33 -6.75
C ILE A 388 12.98 -25.74 -8.16
N ALA A 389 12.25 -24.63 -8.29
CA ALA A 389 11.97 -23.97 -9.57
C ALA A 389 13.21 -23.37 -10.23
N ASN A 390 14.25 -23.05 -9.46
CA ASN A 390 15.55 -22.70 -9.99
C ASN A 390 16.25 -23.87 -10.67
N LEU A 391 15.77 -25.12 -10.45
CA LEU A 391 16.26 -26.37 -11.05
C LEU A 391 15.45 -26.84 -12.27
N GLY A 392 14.57 -26.02 -12.83
CA GLY A 392 13.84 -26.36 -14.08
C GLY A 392 12.62 -27.30 -13.92
N LEU A 393 12.30 -27.76 -12.72
CA LEU A 393 11.24 -28.76 -12.45
C LEU A 393 9.86 -28.15 -12.11
N ARG A 394 9.59 -26.92 -12.52
CA ARG A 394 8.38 -26.15 -12.14
C ARG A 394 7.04 -26.84 -12.41
N ARG A 395 6.91 -27.57 -13.50
CA ARG A 395 5.63 -28.22 -13.89
C ARG A 395 5.36 -29.47 -13.07
N LEU A 396 6.36 -30.30 -12.86
CA LEU A 396 6.26 -31.53 -12.05
C LEU A 396 6.00 -31.24 -10.59
N ALA A 397 6.65 -30.22 -10.05
CA ALA A 397 6.45 -29.77 -8.68
C ALA A 397 5.02 -29.24 -8.42
N LEU A 398 4.37 -28.62 -9.40
CA LEU A 398 2.97 -28.17 -9.30
C LEU A 398 1.99 -29.34 -9.24
N VAL A 399 2.21 -30.41 -10.01
CA VAL A 399 1.37 -31.60 -9.99
C VAL A 399 1.57 -32.39 -8.69
N TYR A 400 2.82 -32.59 -8.27
CA TYR A 400 3.15 -33.29 -7.02
C TYR A 400 2.56 -32.61 -5.78
N ARG A 401 2.59 -31.29 -5.75
CA ARG A 401 1.98 -30.44 -4.72
C ARG A 401 0.47 -30.62 -4.60
N PHE A 402 -0.21 -30.83 -5.72
CA PHE A 402 -1.65 -31.02 -5.73
C PHE A 402 -2.06 -32.39 -5.19
N LEU A 403 -1.21 -33.41 -5.43
CA LEU A 403 -1.50 -34.80 -5.08
C LEU A 403 -1.09 -35.17 -3.65
N HIS A 404 -0.10 -34.48 -3.07
CA HIS A 404 0.49 -34.86 -1.78
C HIS A 404 0.65 -33.70 -0.77
N PRO A 405 -0.44 -33.06 -0.32
CA PRO A 405 -0.36 -31.92 0.60
C PRO A 405 0.15 -32.27 2.00
N HIS A 406 0.21 -33.57 2.37
CA HIS A 406 0.58 -34.06 3.70
C HIS A 406 2.08 -34.35 3.86
N ILE A 407 2.84 -34.60 2.80
CA ILE A 407 4.27 -34.95 2.86
C ILE A 407 5.15 -33.74 3.21
N VAL A 408 4.69 -32.53 2.95
CA VAL A 408 5.47 -31.31 3.09
C VAL A 408 5.62 -30.84 4.54
N VAL A 409 4.83 -31.36 5.46
CA VAL A 409 4.87 -31.00 6.90
C VAL A 409 6.18 -31.42 7.56
N GLU A 410 6.79 -32.53 7.15
CA GLU A 410 8.04 -33.03 7.73
C GLU A 410 9.30 -32.30 7.25
N VAL A 411 9.31 -31.84 5.99
CA VAL A 411 10.46 -31.11 5.43
C VAL A 411 10.63 -29.72 6.07
N VAL A 412 9.55 -29.13 6.55
CA VAL A 412 9.53 -27.78 7.12
C VAL A 412 10.04 -27.73 8.56
N LYS A 413 9.97 -28.86 9.30
CA LYS A 413 10.49 -28.93 10.69
C LYS A 413 12.01 -28.74 10.80
N ASN A 414 12.74 -28.93 9.71
CA ASN A 414 14.20 -28.93 9.67
C ASN A 414 14.81 -27.70 9.00
N THR A 415 14.03 -26.71 8.55
CA THR A 415 14.59 -25.45 8.05
C THR A 415 14.86 -24.51 9.22
N GLU A 416 16.14 -24.28 9.49
CA GLU A 416 16.58 -23.30 10.48
C GLU A 416 16.01 -21.91 10.24
N PRO A 417 15.63 -21.18 11.31
CA PRO A 417 15.20 -19.79 11.16
C PRO A 417 16.37 -18.97 10.61
N ILE A 418 16.09 -18.20 9.56
CA ILE A 418 17.04 -17.28 8.92
C ILE A 418 17.19 -16.02 9.80
N PHE A 419 17.77 -16.16 10.98
CA PHE A 419 18.09 -15.01 11.83
C PHE A 419 19.58 -15.00 12.10
N GLY A 420 20.26 -13.95 11.65
CA GLY A 420 21.66 -13.68 12.02
C GLY A 420 21.74 -13.09 13.42
N ASP A 421 22.71 -13.54 14.19
CA ASP A 421 22.84 -13.41 15.64
C ASP A 421 22.93 -11.98 16.25
N GLN A 422 23.00 -10.90 15.47
CA GLN A 422 23.18 -9.54 16.02
C GLN A 422 22.03 -8.56 15.74
N THR A 423 21.13 -8.88 14.84
CA THR A 423 20.06 -7.98 14.42
C THR A 423 18.83 -8.06 15.33
N ASP A 424 18.66 -9.14 16.04
CA ASP A 424 17.37 -9.54 16.60
C ASP A 424 16.95 -8.77 17.85
N ALA A 425 17.87 -8.54 18.80
CA ALA A 425 17.50 -7.88 20.06
C ALA A 425 17.24 -6.36 19.87
N ALA A 426 17.96 -5.71 18.96
CA ALA A 426 17.75 -4.28 18.66
C ALA A 426 16.47 -4.08 17.84
N GLN A 427 16.24 -4.92 16.82
CA GLN A 427 15.01 -4.89 16.03
C GLN A 427 13.78 -5.25 16.86
N LEU A 428 13.88 -6.23 17.75
CA LEU A 428 12.81 -6.60 18.67
C LEU A 428 12.47 -5.44 19.61
N ARG A 429 13.47 -4.76 20.19
CA ARG A 429 13.26 -3.58 21.03
C ARG A 429 12.58 -2.44 20.26
N GLU A 430 12.96 -2.23 18.99
CA GLU A 430 12.29 -1.24 18.15
C GLU A 430 10.84 -1.61 17.83
N LEU A 431 10.55 -2.89 17.65
CA LEU A 431 9.18 -3.39 17.44
C LEU A 431 8.31 -3.24 18.67
N ILE A 432 8.84 -3.60 19.83
CA ILE A 432 8.15 -3.42 21.13
C ILE A 432 7.91 -1.92 21.39
N ARG A 433 8.91 -1.08 21.14
CA ARG A 433 8.78 0.39 21.22
C ARG A 433 7.80 0.92 20.16
N GLY A 434 7.78 0.32 18.99
CA GLY A 434 6.84 0.65 17.90
C GLY A 434 5.41 0.35 18.29
N GLU A 435 5.12 -0.79 18.91
CA GLU A 435 3.78 -1.09 19.41
C GLU A 435 3.36 -0.16 20.56
N ALA A 436 4.24 0.07 21.53
CA ALA A 436 3.99 1.02 22.61
C ALA A 436 3.77 2.46 22.09
N ARG A 437 4.52 2.86 21.09
CA ARG A 437 4.36 4.17 20.44
C ARG A 437 2.95 4.40 19.89
N PHE A 438 2.28 3.34 19.43
CA PHE A 438 0.95 3.44 18.83
C PHE A 438 -0.21 3.16 19.81
N GLU A 439 0.06 2.98 21.10
CA GLU A 439 -1.01 2.79 22.10
C GLU A 439 -1.97 3.97 22.17
N HIS A 440 -1.50 5.18 21.91
CA HIS A 440 -2.35 6.36 21.88
C HIS A 440 -3.46 6.29 20.81
N LEU A 441 -3.25 5.54 19.70
CA LEU A 441 -4.25 5.36 18.65
C LEU A 441 -5.49 4.60 19.12
N ILE A 442 -5.35 3.82 20.18
CA ILE A 442 -6.43 3.02 20.77
C ILE A 442 -6.82 3.51 22.16
N SER A 443 -6.54 4.79 22.47
CA SER A 443 -6.84 5.37 23.78
C SER A 443 -8.30 5.16 24.21
N ASN A 444 -9.23 5.20 23.27
CA ASN A 444 -10.66 5.02 23.47
C ASN A 444 -11.14 3.54 23.43
N ALA A 445 -10.24 2.58 23.26
CA ALA A 445 -10.58 1.17 23.31
C ALA A 445 -10.78 0.70 24.75
N SER A 446 -11.54 -0.40 24.95
CA SER A 446 -11.75 -0.99 26.27
C SER A 446 -10.44 -1.49 26.88
N ASP A 447 -10.36 -1.47 28.21
CA ASP A 447 -9.18 -2.00 28.91
C ASP A 447 -9.02 -3.51 28.67
N LYS A 448 -10.14 -4.25 28.52
CA LYS A 448 -10.12 -5.66 28.12
C LYS A 448 -9.35 -5.86 26.81
N TYR A 449 -9.61 -5.01 25.81
CA TYR A 449 -8.93 -5.07 24.52
C TYR A 449 -7.45 -4.68 24.63
N LYS A 450 -7.14 -3.60 25.34
CA LYS A 450 -5.76 -3.16 25.58
C LYS A 450 -4.92 -4.27 26.23
N ASN A 451 -5.47 -4.92 27.27
CA ASN A 451 -4.82 -6.03 27.94
C ASN A 451 -4.65 -7.24 27.03
N LYS A 452 -5.68 -7.58 26.23
CA LYS A 452 -5.61 -8.70 25.27
C LYS A 452 -4.57 -8.44 24.18
N ARG A 453 -4.51 -7.22 23.67
CA ARG A 453 -3.50 -6.80 22.68
C ARG A 453 -2.09 -6.96 23.25
N LYS A 454 -1.88 -6.54 24.51
CA LYS A 454 -0.60 -6.70 25.22
C LYS A 454 -0.23 -8.16 25.41
N GLU A 455 -1.15 -8.99 25.89
CA GLU A 455 -0.96 -10.44 26.04
C GLU A 455 -0.54 -11.11 24.72
N ILE A 456 -1.22 -10.79 23.61
CA ILE A 456 -0.90 -11.35 22.29
C ILE A 456 0.51 -10.92 21.85
N ALA A 457 0.89 -9.68 22.09
CA ALA A 457 2.23 -9.18 21.77
C ALA A 457 3.29 -9.86 22.65
N GLU A 458 3.09 -9.94 23.96
CA GLU A 458 4.01 -10.59 24.90
C GLU A 458 4.22 -12.07 24.57
N ASN A 459 3.16 -12.80 24.21
CA ASN A 459 3.26 -14.19 23.79
C ASN A 459 4.07 -14.35 22.50
N ALA A 460 3.88 -13.45 21.53
CA ALA A 460 4.63 -13.46 20.29
C ALA A 460 6.11 -13.07 20.48
N TYR A 461 6.40 -12.07 21.31
CA TYR A 461 7.76 -11.58 21.58
C TYR A 461 8.50 -12.44 22.60
N GLY A 462 7.81 -12.99 23.59
CA GLY A 462 8.39 -13.86 24.61
C GLY A 462 9.04 -15.12 24.05
N GLU A 463 8.44 -15.73 23.05
CA GLU A 463 9.03 -16.88 22.34
C GLU A 463 10.32 -16.51 21.59
N ILE A 464 10.42 -15.31 21.01
CA ILE A 464 11.61 -14.82 20.32
C ILE A 464 12.77 -14.60 21.31
N VAL A 465 12.47 -14.01 22.48
CA VAL A 465 13.48 -13.80 23.55
C VAL A 465 14.00 -15.14 24.10
N GLN A 466 13.17 -16.17 24.20
CA GLN A 466 13.61 -17.51 24.62
C GLN A 466 14.51 -18.19 23.57
N ILE A 467 14.20 -18.00 22.28
CA ILE A 467 15.03 -18.56 21.20
C ILE A 467 16.40 -17.86 21.15
N THR A 468 16.47 -16.56 21.35
CA THR A 468 17.74 -15.82 21.40
C THR A 468 18.57 -16.16 22.63
N LYS A 469 17.95 -16.41 23.79
CA LYS A 469 18.65 -16.85 25.00
C LYS A 469 19.19 -18.28 24.92
N SER A 470 18.49 -19.20 24.26
CA SER A 470 18.94 -20.58 24.08
C SER A 470 20.09 -20.75 23.08
N ARG A 471 20.40 -19.71 22.27
CA ARG A 471 21.52 -19.73 21.33
C ARG A 471 22.77 -19.00 21.84
N SER A 472 22.67 -18.30 22.96
CA SER A 472 23.81 -17.67 23.65
C SER A 472 24.46 -18.54 24.72
N ILE A 473 24.09 -19.81 24.79
CA ILE A 473 24.74 -20.89 25.57
C ILE A 473 25.33 -21.88 24.56
#